data_99b82080c7db3a9a5f839a9ed2cbd2b1
#
_entry.id   99b82080c7db3a9a5f839a9ed2cbd2b1
#
_cell.length_a   1.000
_cell.length_b   1.000
_cell.length_c   1.000
_cell.angle_alpha   90.00
_cell.angle_beta   90.00
_cell.angle_gamma   90.00
#
_symmetry.space_group_name_H-M   'P 1'
#
loop_
_entity.id
_entity.type
_entity.pdbx_description
1 polymer ?
#
loop_
_entity_poly.entity_id
_entity_poly.type
_entity_poly.pdbx_seq_one_letter_code
_entity_poly.pdbx_strand_id
1 'polypeptide(L)'
;MRPCMIHGPGNKGNLNLLYNVVSKGIPWPLGAFENHRSFTSIQNLCTVIEGLLTQKVVSGIYHMADDEALSTNELIEVICEVLGKKANIWCIPKGVMNVMAKIGGWLHLPLNPNRMQKLVENYVVSNAKIKKVLGLQKMPVSAKEGLTYTILSFKKR
;
A
#
# COMPACT_ATOMS: atom_id res chain seq x y z
N MET A 1 1.91 9.74 17.57
CA MET A 1 1.62 9.58 16.14
C MET A 1 1.29 8.12 15.82
N ARG A 2 0.32 7.87 14.93
CA ARG A 2 -0.10 6.52 14.46
C ARG A 2 0.02 6.45 12.95
N PRO A 3 1.15 6.00 12.40
CA PRO A 3 1.31 5.85 10.95
C PRO A 3 0.55 4.63 10.44
N CYS A 4 0.12 4.71 9.17
CA CYS A 4 -0.38 3.58 8.41
C CYS A 4 0.75 2.62 8.01
N MET A 5 0.54 1.86 6.95
CA MET A 5 1.55 0.97 6.38
C MET A 5 2.75 1.78 5.87
N ILE A 6 3.83 1.80 6.64
CA ILE A 6 5.06 2.53 6.28
C ILE A 6 5.79 1.76 5.18
N HIS A 7 6.25 2.50 4.17
CA HIS A 7 7.10 1.97 3.12
C HIS A 7 8.27 2.92 2.79
N GLY A 8 9.33 2.35 2.27
CA GLY A 8 10.55 3.06 1.91
C GLY A 8 11.61 2.09 1.39
N PRO A 9 12.78 2.57 0.98
CA PRO A 9 13.88 1.75 0.53
C PRO A 9 14.23 0.65 1.53
N GLY A 10 14.39 -0.58 1.00
CA GLY A 10 14.70 -1.74 1.84
C GLY A 10 13.52 -2.35 2.60
N ASN A 11 12.29 -1.92 2.36
CA ASN A 11 11.09 -2.52 2.95
C ASN A 11 11.04 -4.03 2.73
N LYS A 12 10.77 -4.80 3.80
CA LYS A 12 10.65 -6.27 3.77
C LYS A 12 9.21 -6.76 3.99
N GLY A 13 8.23 -5.86 4.00
CA GLY A 13 6.83 -6.15 4.26
C GLY A 13 6.05 -6.66 3.03
N ASN A 14 4.72 -6.53 3.12
CA ASN A 14 3.78 -7.02 2.11
C ASN A 14 4.01 -6.41 0.72
N LEU A 15 4.49 -5.16 0.63
CA LEU A 15 4.82 -4.51 -0.63
C LEU A 15 5.95 -5.25 -1.37
N ASN A 16 6.97 -5.72 -0.65
CA ASN A 16 8.04 -6.51 -1.23
C ASN A 16 7.55 -7.90 -1.70
N LEU A 17 6.62 -8.51 -0.97
CA LEU A 17 6.00 -9.77 -1.41
C LEU A 17 5.20 -9.56 -2.70
N LEU A 18 4.41 -8.49 -2.78
CA LEU A 18 3.66 -8.15 -3.99
C LEU A 18 4.60 -7.88 -5.17
N TYR A 19 5.69 -7.12 -4.95
CA TYR A 19 6.73 -6.89 -5.94
C TYR A 19 7.31 -8.21 -6.48
N ASN A 20 7.62 -9.16 -5.60
CA ASN A 20 8.17 -10.46 -6.01
C ASN A 20 7.19 -11.29 -6.85
N VAL A 21 5.89 -11.22 -6.58
CA VAL A 21 4.85 -11.89 -7.38
C VAL A 21 4.77 -11.24 -8.76
N VAL A 22 4.66 -9.93 -8.81
CA VAL A 22 4.52 -9.17 -10.07
C VAL A 22 5.78 -9.25 -10.93
N SER A 23 6.97 -9.18 -10.32
CA SER A 23 8.25 -9.26 -11.05
C SER A 23 8.45 -10.60 -11.74
N LYS A 24 7.90 -11.69 -11.19
CA LYS A 24 7.89 -13.04 -11.80
C LYS A 24 6.86 -13.18 -12.92
N GLY A 25 6.05 -12.16 -13.20
CA GLY A 25 5.01 -12.20 -14.23
C GLY A 25 3.78 -13.02 -13.83
N ILE A 26 3.63 -13.36 -12.54
CA ILE A 26 2.46 -14.09 -12.05
C ILE A 26 1.24 -13.15 -12.14
N PRO A 27 0.15 -13.57 -12.84
CA PRO A 27 -1.04 -12.73 -12.95
C PRO A 27 -1.71 -12.53 -11.60
N TRP A 28 -2.25 -11.32 -11.39
CA TRP A 28 -3.01 -10.98 -10.19
C TRP A 28 -4.48 -11.34 -10.36
N PRO A 29 -5.01 -12.32 -9.63
CA PRO A 29 -6.35 -12.85 -9.88
C PRO A 29 -7.48 -12.05 -9.20
N LEU A 30 -7.14 -11.09 -8.32
CA LEU A 30 -8.09 -10.34 -7.51
C LEU A 30 -8.46 -8.97 -8.10
N GLY A 31 -8.31 -8.78 -9.41
CA GLY A 31 -8.59 -7.51 -10.08
C GLY A 31 -10.03 -7.01 -9.96
N ALA A 32 -11.00 -7.92 -9.77
CA ALA A 32 -12.41 -7.57 -9.55
C ALA A 32 -12.69 -7.01 -8.14
N PHE A 33 -11.72 -7.03 -7.24
CA PHE A 33 -11.87 -6.48 -5.89
C PHE A 33 -11.31 -5.07 -5.83
N GLU A 34 -12.21 -4.11 -5.67
CA GLU A 34 -11.85 -2.71 -5.40
C GLU A 34 -11.60 -2.57 -3.90
N ASN A 35 -10.38 -2.23 -3.55
CA ASN A 35 -10.00 -1.89 -2.18
C ASN A 35 -9.17 -0.62 -2.19
N HIS A 36 -9.22 0.13 -1.10
CA HIS A 36 -8.42 1.33 -0.92
C HIS A 36 -7.63 1.23 0.37
N ARG A 37 -6.35 1.54 0.32
CA ARG A 37 -5.45 1.50 1.46
C ARG A 37 -4.61 2.75 1.54
N SER A 38 -4.52 3.29 2.74
CA SER A 38 -3.59 4.37 3.04
C SER A 38 -2.20 3.82 3.32
N PHE A 39 -1.22 4.48 2.76
CA PHE A 39 0.19 4.21 2.94
C PHE A 39 0.86 5.40 3.60
N THR A 40 2.08 5.23 4.07
CA THR A 40 2.93 6.28 4.61
C THR A 40 4.31 6.12 4.02
N SER A 41 4.69 7.00 3.11
CA SER A 41 6.04 7.05 2.58
C SER A 41 7.02 7.51 3.66
N ILE A 42 8.24 6.97 3.64
CA ILE A 42 9.27 7.35 4.60
C ILE A 42 9.61 8.85 4.50
N GLN A 43 9.55 9.43 3.31
CA GLN A 43 9.81 10.84 3.09
C GLN A 43 8.78 11.71 3.83
N ASN A 44 7.49 11.44 3.64
CA ASN A 44 6.42 12.15 4.32
C ASN A 44 6.46 11.91 5.84
N LEU A 45 6.81 10.69 6.26
CA LEU A 45 6.99 10.37 7.67
C LEU A 45 8.08 11.23 8.33
N CYS A 46 9.24 11.36 7.68
CA CYS A 46 10.34 12.18 8.17
C CYS A 46 9.93 13.66 8.27
N THR A 47 9.26 14.20 7.25
CA THR A 47 8.76 15.59 7.27
C THR A 47 7.81 15.83 8.44
N VAL A 48 6.89 14.90 8.69
CA VAL A 48 5.94 15.02 9.82
C VAL A 48 6.66 14.91 11.16
N ILE A 49 7.62 14.00 11.30
CA ILE A 49 8.41 13.89 12.54
C ILE A 49 9.20 15.17 12.80
N GLU A 50 9.87 15.71 11.78
CA GLU A 50 10.60 16.98 11.87
C GLU A 50 9.67 18.11 12.30
N GLY A 51 8.50 18.24 11.67
CA GLY A 51 7.50 19.24 12.05
C GLY A 51 7.02 19.10 13.49
N LEU A 52 6.81 17.88 13.97
CA LEU A 52 6.41 17.62 15.36
C LEU A 52 7.50 17.92 16.39
N LEU A 53 8.77 17.83 15.99
CA LEU A 53 9.91 18.14 16.87
C LEU A 53 10.26 19.63 16.91
N THR A 54 10.03 20.36 15.82
CA THR A 54 10.42 21.76 15.67
C THR A 54 9.30 22.74 16.00
N GLN A 55 8.04 22.32 15.96
CA GLN A 55 6.87 23.17 16.21
C GLN A 55 6.21 22.84 17.56
N LYS A 56 5.58 23.84 18.17
CA LYS A 56 4.75 23.64 19.38
C LYS A 56 3.41 23.02 18.97
N VAL A 57 3.31 21.70 19.08
CA VAL A 57 2.12 20.94 18.74
C VAL A 57 1.40 20.48 20.01
N VAL A 58 0.07 20.63 20.06
CA VAL A 58 -0.74 20.18 21.17
C VAL A 58 -0.65 18.65 21.28
N SER A 59 -0.51 18.14 22.49
CA SER A 59 -0.48 16.69 22.75
C SER A 59 -1.77 16.02 22.28
N GLY A 60 -1.65 14.84 21.69
CA GLY A 60 -2.81 14.11 21.18
C GLY A 60 -2.45 12.96 20.27
N ILE A 61 -3.50 12.28 19.77
CA ILE A 61 -3.34 11.22 18.77
C ILE A 61 -3.46 11.83 17.37
N TYR A 62 -2.43 11.60 16.59
CA TYR A 62 -2.32 12.03 15.19
C TYR A 62 -2.11 10.81 14.30
N HIS A 63 -3.03 10.61 13.37
CA HIS A 63 -2.86 9.61 12.32
C HIS A 63 -1.98 10.17 11.21
N MET A 64 -1.18 9.28 10.61
CA MET A 64 -0.28 9.64 9.52
C MET A 64 -0.53 8.72 8.34
N ALA A 65 -0.77 9.34 7.17
CA ALA A 65 -0.90 8.69 5.87
C ALA A 65 -0.43 9.67 4.78
N ASP A 66 -0.10 9.15 3.61
CA ASP A 66 0.00 9.94 2.39
C ASP A 66 -1.39 10.47 2.00
N ASP A 67 -1.47 11.43 1.10
CA ASP A 67 -2.75 12.09 0.79
C ASP A 67 -3.72 11.19 0.03
N GLU A 68 -3.20 10.28 -0.79
CA GLU A 68 -4.00 9.38 -1.60
C GLU A 68 -4.00 7.96 -1.03
N ALA A 69 -5.19 7.38 -0.93
CA ALA A 69 -5.32 5.93 -0.72
C ALA A 69 -5.26 5.21 -2.06
N LEU A 70 -4.52 4.12 -2.14
CA LEU A 70 -4.33 3.35 -3.37
C LEU A 70 -4.94 1.97 -3.25
N SER A 71 -5.49 1.48 -4.36
CA SER A 71 -5.94 0.10 -4.51
C SER A 71 -4.77 -0.86 -4.74
N THR A 72 -4.99 -2.15 -4.51
CA THR A 72 -3.99 -3.16 -4.84
C THR A 72 -3.71 -3.21 -6.36
N ASN A 73 -4.72 -2.92 -7.19
CA ASN A 73 -4.54 -2.85 -8.64
C ASN A 73 -3.61 -1.70 -9.03
N GLU A 74 -3.83 -0.50 -8.49
CA GLU A 74 -2.93 0.66 -8.71
C GLU A 74 -1.50 0.38 -8.21
N LEU A 75 -1.34 -0.33 -7.08
CA LEU A 75 -0.01 -0.77 -6.62
C LEU A 75 0.69 -1.66 -7.65
N ILE A 76 -0.04 -2.61 -8.25
CA ILE A 76 0.50 -3.50 -9.29
C ILE A 76 0.85 -2.71 -10.55
N GLU A 77 0.03 -1.75 -10.93
CA GLU A 77 0.31 -0.86 -12.06
C GLU A 77 1.61 -0.07 -11.84
N VAL A 78 1.79 0.54 -10.66
CA VAL A 78 3.03 1.25 -10.30
C VAL A 78 4.24 0.31 -10.32
N ILE A 79 4.11 -0.93 -9.81
CA ILE A 79 5.20 -1.92 -9.86
C ILE A 79 5.54 -2.25 -11.30
N CYS A 80 4.54 -2.50 -12.15
CA CYS A 80 4.73 -2.83 -13.55
C CYS A 80 5.35 -1.66 -14.34
N GLU A 81 4.91 -0.43 -14.07
CA GLU A 81 5.46 0.79 -14.66
C GLU A 81 6.98 0.90 -14.38
N VAL A 82 7.38 0.71 -13.11
CA VAL A 82 8.80 0.71 -12.71
C VAL A 82 9.61 -0.43 -13.35
N LEU A 83 8.99 -1.60 -13.55
CA LEU A 83 9.62 -2.75 -14.18
C LEU A 83 9.66 -2.67 -15.72
N GLY A 84 8.95 -1.70 -16.33
CA GLY A 84 8.79 -1.62 -17.79
C GLY A 84 7.93 -2.76 -18.36
N LYS A 85 6.96 -3.28 -17.58
CA LYS A 85 6.08 -4.40 -17.95
C LYS A 85 4.62 -3.93 -18.01
N LYS A 86 3.78 -4.67 -18.74
CA LYS A 86 2.32 -4.49 -18.67
C LYS A 86 1.77 -5.20 -17.43
N ALA A 87 0.81 -4.54 -16.77
CA ALA A 87 0.10 -5.15 -15.65
C ALA A 87 -0.76 -6.32 -16.14
N ASN A 88 -0.61 -7.48 -15.52
CA ASN A 88 -1.40 -8.68 -15.81
C ASN A 88 -2.40 -8.89 -14.67
N ILE A 89 -3.50 -8.16 -14.73
CA ILE A 89 -4.56 -8.15 -13.71
C ILE A 89 -5.78 -8.89 -14.27
N TRP A 90 -6.15 -10.00 -13.63
CA TRP A 90 -7.31 -10.80 -14.00
C TRP A 90 -8.51 -10.43 -13.12
N CYS A 91 -9.58 -10.01 -13.75
CA CYS A 91 -10.84 -9.69 -13.08
C CYS A 91 -11.70 -10.94 -12.93
N ILE A 92 -11.27 -11.91 -12.12
CA ILE A 92 -12.06 -13.09 -11.83
C ILE A 92 -13.27 -12.69 -10.97
N PRO A 93 -14.51 -13.11 -11.32
CA PRO A 93 -15.70 -12.80 -10.54
C PRO A 93 -15.56 -13.19 -9.07
N LYS A 94 -16.01 -12.30 -8.16
CA LYS A 94 -15.88 -12.48 -6.70
C LYS A 94 -16.41 -13.82 -6.21
N GLY A 95 -17.52 -14.31 -6.80
CA GLY A 95 -18.11 -15.61 -6.47
C GLY A 95 -17.16 -16.77 -6.73
N VAL A 96 -16.52 -16.80 -7.90
CA VAL A 96 -15.54 -17.83 -8.28
C VAL A 96 -14.32 -17.79 -7.35
N MET A 97 -13.80 -16.60 -7.06
CA MET A 97 -12.68 -16.44 -6.14
C MET A 97 -12.98 -16.92 -4.73
N ASN A 98 -14.20 -16.68 -4.23
CA ASN A 98 -14.62 -17.17 -2.92
C ASN A 98 -14.67 -18.69 -2.86
N VAL A 99 -15.13 -19.35 -3.91
CA VAL A 99 -15.13 -20.81 -4.02
C VAL A 99 -13.69 -21.35 -4.08
N MET A 100 -12.83 -20.76 -4.90
CA MET A 100 -11.42 -21.13 -4.99
C MET A 100 -10.67 -20.94 -3.65
N ALA A 101 -10.96 -19.87 -2.93
CA ALA A 101 -10.36 -19.64 -1.61
C ALA A 101 -10.81 -20.69 -0.57
N LYS A 102 -12.08 -21.13 -0.60
CA LYS A 102 -12.58 -22.20 0.27
C LYS A 102 -11.87 -23.53 -0.04
N ILE A 103 -11.75 -23.88 -1.31
CA ILE A 103 -11.04 -25.10 -1.75
C ILE A 103 -9.54 -24.99 -1.38
N GLY A 104 -8.92 -23.83 -1.62
CA GLY A 104 -7.54 -23.57 -1.24
C GLY A 104 -7.28 -23.65 0.25
N GLY A 105 -8.25 -23.24 1.08
CA GLY A 105 -8.21 -23.40 2.54
C GLY A 105 -8.22 -24.88 2.96
N TRP A 106 -9.03 -25.70 2.32
CA TRP A 106 -9.09 -27.14 2.56
C TRP A 106 -7.81 -27.88 2.15
N LEU A 107 -7.20 -27.45 1.04
CA LEU A 107 -5.93 -28.01 0.53
C LEU A 107 -4.67 -27.40 1.14
N HIS A 108 -4.79 -26.57 2.20
CA HIS A 108 -3.68 -25.84 2.84
C HIS A 108 -2.84 -24.98 1.88
N LEU A 109 -3.44 -24.50 0.79
CA LEU A 109 -2.77 -23.61 -0.17
C LEU A 109 -2.56 -22.21 0.44
N PRO A 110 -1.61 -21.43 -0.09
CA PRO A 110 -1.31 -20.08 0.44
C PRO A 110 -2.48 -19.09 0.32
N LEU A 111 -3.47 -19.36 -0.54
CA LEU A 111 -4.69 -18.57 -0.68
C LEU A 111 -5.82 -19.23 0.12
N ASN A 112 -6.12 -18.67 1.28
CA ASN A 112 -7.25 -19.07 2.11
C ASN A 112 -8.21 -17.88 2.33
N PRO A 113 -9.46 -18.10 2.78
CA PRO A 113 -10.46 -17.04 2.94
C PRO A 113 -9.99 -15.88 3.82
N ASN A 114 -9.29 -16.17 4.92
CA ASN A 114 -8.79 -15.14 5.85
C ASN A 114 -7.70 -14.26 5.23
N ARG A 115 -6.81 -14.85 4.42
CA ARG A 115 -5.77 -14.09 3.70
C ARG A 115 -6.38 -13.27 2.56
N MET A 116 -7.34 -13.86 1.84
CA MET A 116 -8.06 -13.15 0.79
C MET A 116 -8.81 -11.94 1.35
N GLN A 117 -9.53 -12.10 2.47
CA GLN A 117 -10.22 -10.99 3.13
C GLN A 117 -9.26 -9.85 3.47
N LYS A 118 -8.09 -10.17 4.06
CA LYS A 118 -7.06 -9.16 4.35
C LYS A 118 -6.48 -8.47 3.11
N LEU A 119 -6.48 -9.14 1.96
CA LEU A 119 -5.99 -8.55 0.71
C LEU A 119 -6.99 -7.58 0.07
N VAL A 120 -8.30 -7.82 0.28
CA VAL A 120 -9.38 -7.02 -0.32
C VAL A 120 -10.02 -6.03 0.65
N GLU A 121 -9.56 -5.97 1.90
CA GLU A 121 -10.08 -5.08 2.94
C GLU A 121 -9.66 -3.63 2.68
N ASN A 122 -10.61 -2.71 2.91
CA ASN A 122 -10.36 -1.28 2.91
C ASN A 122 -9.69 -0.84 4.22
N TYR A 123 -8.66 -0.03 4.11
CA TYR A 123 -8.00 0.58 5.24
C TYR A 123 -7.59 2.01 4.90
N VAL A 124 -8.52 2.94 5.06
CA VAL A 124 -8.31 4.36 4.74
C VAL A 124 -8.27 5.18 6.02
N VAL A 125 -7.23 6.00 6.15
CA VAL A 125 -6.98 6.83 7.32
C VAL A 125 -6.78 8.28 6.88
N SER A 126 -7.43 9.20 7.56
CA SER A 126 -7.30 10.63 7.29
C SER A 126 -6.06 11.20 7.98
N ASN A 127 -5.25 11.94 7.23
CA ASN A 127 -4.12 12.73 7.70
C ASN A 127 -4.46 14.21 7.95
N ALA A 128 -5.74 14.60 7.81
CA ALA A 128 -6.17 15.99 7.87
C ALA A 128 -5.79 16.69 9.19
N LYS A 129 -5.89 15.98 10.32
CA LYS A 129 -5.55 16.53 11.65
C LYS A 129 -4.07 16.87 11.76
N ILE A 130 -3.17 16.01 11.31
CA ILE A 130 -1.72 16.26 11.38
C ILE A 130 -1.32 17.35 10.39
N LYS A 131 -1.87 17.38 9.19
CA LYS A 131 -1.64 18.46 8.22
C LYS A 131 -2.05 19.81 8.78
N LYS A 132 -3.25 19.89 9.37
CA LYS A 132 -3.76 21.14 9.96
C LYS A 132 -2.82 21.68 11.05
N VAL A 133 -2.32 20.81 11.92
CA VAL A 133 -1.46 21.20 13.04
C VAL A 133 -0.09 21.66 12.58
N LEU A 134 0.45 21.05 11.51
CA LEU A 134 1.74 21.41 10.93
C LEU A 134 1.64 22.49 9.84
N GLY A 135 0.46 23.02 9.55
CA GLY A 135 0.26 24.03 8.50
C GLY A 135 0.48 23.51 7.07
N LEU A 136 0.38 22.19 6.87
CA LEU A 136 0.56 21.56 5.56
C LEU A 136 -0.76 21.52 4.80
N GLN A 137 -0.76 21.98 3.56
CA GLN A 137 -1.92 21.84 2.66
C GLN A 137 -1.96 20.42 2.08
N LYS A 138 -0.81 19.91 1.64
CA LYS A 138 -0.62 18.54 1.14
C LYS A 138 0.72 17.96 1.61
N MET A 139 0.84 16.63 1.56
CA MET A 139 2.10 15.96 1.83
C MET A 139 3.12 16.28 0.74
N PRO A 140 4.43 16.40 1.08
CA PRO A 140 5.50 16.74 0.13
C PRO A 140 5.61 15.77 -1.05
N VAL A 141 5.31 14.49 -0.81
CA VAL A 141 5.43 13.41 -1.79
C VAL A 141 4.05 12.74 -1.95
N SER A 142 3.60 12.55 -3.18
CA SER A 142 2.38 11.78 -3.46
C SER A 142 2.57 10.29 -3.15
N ALA A 143 1.48 9.57 -2.93
CA ALA A 143 1.54 8.13 -2.66
C ALA A 143 2.22 7.36 -3.81
N LYS A 144 1.93 7.75 -5.08
CA LYS A 144 2.54 7.12 -6.27
C LYS A 144 4.05 7.37 -6.33
N GLU A 145 4.51 8.60 -6.08
CA GLU A 145 5.93 8.93 -6.07
C GLU A 145 6.70 8.20 -4.97
N GLY A 146 6.18 8.19 -3.74
CA GLY A 146 6.77 7.48 -2.61
C GLY A 146 6.88 5.97 -2.86
N LEU A 147 5.85 5.36 -3.47
CA LEU A 147 5.87 3.96 -3.89
C LEU A 147 6.89 3.71 -4.98
N THR A 148 6.92 4.54 -6.02
CA THR A 148 7.91 4.43 -7.11
C THR A 148 9.33 4.42 -6.55
N TYR A 149 9.64 5.33 -5.64
CA TYR A 149 10.94 5.39 -4.98
C TYR A 149 11.26 4.11 -4.20
N THR A 150 10.29 3.58 -3.48
CA THR A 150 10.44 2.33 -2.73
C THR A 150 10.68 1.14 -3.67
N ILE A 151 9.88 1.01 -4.74
CA ILE A 151 9.97 -0.10 -5.69
C ILE A 151 11.28 -0.07 -6.47
N LEU A 152 11.78 1.11 -6.85
CA LEU A 152 13.09 1.26 -7.47
C LEU A 152 14.22 0.69 -6.60
N SER A 153 14.10 0.79 -5.27
CA SER A 153 15.08 0.21 -4.35
C SER A 153 15.10 -1.33 -4.35
N PHE A 154 13.98 -1.97 -4.72
CA PHE A 154 13.90 -3.43 -4.84
C PHE A 154 14.59 -3.94 -6.11
N LYS A 155 14.58 -3.12 -7.19
CA LYS A 155 15.22 -3.46 -8.47
C LYS A 155 16.75 -3.47 -8.38
N LYS A 156 17.33 -2.76 -7.41
CA LYS A 156 18.79 -2.66 -7.22
C LYS A 156 19.39 -3.81 -6.42
N ARG A 157 18.56 -4.76 -5.97
CA ARG A 157 18.98 -5.97 -5.27
C ARG A 157 18.90 -7.19 -6.19
#